data_deacb27a6fa14359275b4b5d8181492e
#
_entry.id   deacb27a6fa14359275b4b5d8181492e
#
_cell.length_a   1.000
_cell.length_b   1.000
_cell.length_c   1.000
_cell.angle_alpha   90.00
_cell.angle_beta   90.00
_cell.angle_gamma   90.00
#
_symmetry.space_group_name_H-M   'P 1'
#
loop_
_entity.id
_entity.type
_entity.pdbx_description
1 polymer ?
#
loop_
_entity_poly.entity_id
_entity_poly.type
_entity_poly.pdbx_seq_one_letter_code
_entity_poly.pdbx_strand_id
1 'polypeptide(L)'
;MKRLIFFLLIMCFILTPMVLAKQGHMKLLAVRETEKGYEGGIADLYLETQPGSGRVFLETFPLTRTDTQMSTRFAKAIACDAIDMECDDTDFFYTITADSAIIAGPSAGAAISILTVAMLKNLDLNERYAITGTINSGGLIGPVGGLKAKVEAAKKAGLKKVMIPAGELIVSVDNTTVDLKNLSRELGIEISEVSTLSEAVKEFTGRDIERVPGEIELSEEYTQTMRSLAKGLCDRSSKLSANVKYSNYSLNVSSIKENAKNLSTKGKESFEDQKFYSSASYCFGANVEYSTLEYLLKNLTKEQAIREAEELKGSIKEFEKKIDSQERKTITDLEAYIVVKERLSEAEKSANQALELLNSSNRTERVVRILAYASERVNSASSWAEFLGKKGKVFNLNKDVLKKSCQSKISEADERKQYVELYFPSTLDAVKDEINQAAAELEKGNYELCLSMASKAKADVDIVLGVFGVDEGQYRNIAERKLEIVKNDIARQSAKGIFPILGYSYYEYANSLKDSDIFSSLLYSEYALELGNLDIYFKEVDNNKKNLDIDKKILGIFLAGVLVGIAAASLIIKRTKNTDPKRRR
;
A
#
# COMPACT_ATOMS: atom_id res chain seq x y z
N MET A 1 -0.98 18.94 -61.55
CA MET A 1 -0.06 18.79 -60.43
C MET A 1 -0.46 19.63 -59.22
N LYS A 2 -0.57 20.94 -59.26
CA LYS A 2 -0.95 21.77 -58.11
C LYS A 2 -2.27 21.35 -57.43
N ARG A 3 -3.30 20.97 -58.22
CA ARG A 3 -4.58 20.48 -57.68
C ARG A 3 -4.49 19.11 -57.01
N LEU A 4 -3.61 18.22 -57.51
CA LEU A 4 -3.41 16.88 -56.90
C LEU A 4 -2.64 16.98 -55.58
N ILE A 5 -1.63 17.85 -55.51
CA ILE A 5 -0.88 18.13 -54.26
C ILE A 5 -1.78 18.80 -53.24
N PHE A 6 -2.66 19.68 -53.66
CA PHE A 6 -3.64 20.33 -52.77
C PHE A 6 -4.66 19.33 -52.23
N PHE A 7 -5.14 18.37 -53.04
CA PHE A 7 -6.02 17.28 -52.58
C PHE A 7 -5.32 16.30 -51.62
N LEU A 8 -4.03 15.96 -51.88
CA LEU A 8 -3.21 15.13 -50.99
C LEU A 8 -2.95 15.81 -49.63
N LEU A 9 -2.67 17.13 -49.64
CA LEU A 9 -2.51 17.91 -48.40
C LEU A 9 -3.81 17.98 -47.61
N ILE A 10 -4.96 18.17 -48.25
CA ILE A 10 -6.27 18.14 -47.58
C ILE A 10 -6.57 16.74 -47.05
N MET A 11 -6.25 15.68 -47.79
CA MET A 11 -6.45 14.30 -47.34
C MET A 11 -5.54 13.94 -46.15
N CYS A 12 -4.28 14.45 -46.12
CA CYS A 12 -3.42 14.32 -44.92
C CYS A 12 -3.98 15.10 -43.73
N PHE A 13 -4.59 16.26 -43.90
CA PHE A 13 -5.22 17.04 -42.83
C PHE A 13 -6.50 16.37 -42.27
N ILE A 14 -7.25 15.67 -43.13
CA ILE A 14 -8.48 14.95 -42.77
C ILE A 14 -8.14 13.61 -42.06
N LEU A 15 -6.96 13.04 -42.36
CA LEU A 15 -6.48 11.78 -41.78
C LEU A 15 -5.70 11.94 -40.48
N THR A 16 -5.43 13.16 -39.99
CA THR A 16 -4.92 13.34 -38.64
C THR A 16 -6.06 13.06 -37.67
N PRO A 17 -6.00 11.98 -36.86
CA PRO A 17 -6.99 11.79 -35.84
C PRO A 17 -6.93 13.03 -34.92
N MET A 18 -8.03 13.79 -34.84
CA MET A 18 -8.22 14.74 -33.76
C MET A 18 -8.20 13.92 -32.46
N VAL A 19 -7.07 13.89 -31.81
CA VAL A 19 -7.00 13.41 -30.43
C VAL A 19 -7.76 14.44 -29.62
N LEU A 20 -9.06 14.24 -29.46
CA LEU A 20 -9.86 14.98 -28.49
C LEU A 20 -9.33 14.60 -27.13
N ALA A 21 -8.67 15.53 -26.46
CA ALA A 21 -8.33 15.39 -25.06
C ALA A 21 -9.62 15.09 -24.31
N LYS A 22 -9.65 13.96 -23.61
CA LYS A 22 -10.80 13.59 -22.81
C LYS A 22 -10.70 14.35 -21.49
N GLN A 23 -11.74 15.10 -21.15
CA GLN A 23 -11.82 15.86 -19.89
C GLN A 23 -12.96 15.32 -19.04
N GLY A 24 -12.68 15.11 -17.77
CA GLY A 24 -13.66 14.75 -16.74
C GLY A 24 -13.76 15.84 -15.68
N HIS A 25 -14.89 15.89 -14.99
CA HIS A 25 -15.15 16.87 -13.94
C HIS A 25 -15.89 16.24 -12.77
N MET A 26 -15.59 16.71 -11.55
CA MET A 26 -16.24 16.29 -10.31
C MET A 26 -16.16 17.40 -9.26
N LYS A 27 -17.17 17.54 -8.42
CA LYS A 27 -17.16 18.43 -7.25
C LYS A 27 -16.42 17.79 -6.08
N LEU A 28 -15.57 18.56 -5.42
CA LEU A 28 -14.90 18.19 -4.18
C LEU A 28 -15.53 18.89 -2.99
N LEU A 29 -15.49 18.22 -1.83
CA LEU A 29 -15.93 18.76 -0.55
C LEU A 29 -14.71 19.15 0.28
N ALA A 30 -14.59 20.41 0.61
CA ALA A 30 -13.51 20.98 1.40
C ALA A 30 -14.02 21.57 2.73
N VAL A 31 -13.11 21.76 3.67
CA VAL A 31 -13.36 22.51 4.90
C VAL A 31 -12.21 23.48 5.15
N ARG A 32 -12.53 24.61 5.76
CA ARG A 32 -11.54 25.52 6.35
C ARG A 32 -11.82 25.69 7.84
N GLU A 33 -10.80 25.79 8.61
CA GLU A 33 -10.89 26.12 10.01
C GLU A 33 -11.10 27.64 10.16
N THR A 34 -12.01 28.02 11.03
CA THR A 34 -12.32 29.41 11.37
C THR A 34 -12.39 29.53 12.89
N GLU A 35 -12.40 30.77 13.41
CA GLU A 35 -12.58 31.03 14.85
C GLU A 35 -13.90 30.44 15.42
N LYS A 36 -14.86 30.11 14.55
CA LYS A 36 -16.18 29.55 14.90
C LYS A 36 -16.30 28.05 14.61
N GLY A 37 -15.19 27.36 14.34
CA GLY A 37 -15.15 25.95 13.94
C GLY A 37 -14.95 25.77 12.43
N TYR A 38 -15.34 24.60 11.91
CA TYR A 38 -15.17 24.26 10.49
C TYR A 38 -16.26 24.88 9.62
N GLU A 39 -15.87 25.56 8.55
CA GLU A 39 -16.74 26.02 7.47
C GLU A 39 -16.51 25.18 6.22
N GLY A 40 -17.62 24.65 5.65
CA GLY A 40 -17.55 23.83 4.44
C GLY A 40 -17.49 24.67 3.16
N GLY A 41 -16.77 24.16 2.17
CA GLY A 41 -16.63 24.75 0.85
C GLY A 41 -16.71 23.69 -0.26
N ILE A 42 -16.84 24.16 -1.49
CA ILE A 42 -16.81 23.34 -2.71
C ILE A 42 -15.58 23.71 -3.52
N ALA A 43 -14.96 22.72 -4.12
CA ALA A 43 -13.94 22.89 -5.13
C ALA A 43 -14.32 22.10 -6.40
N ASP A 44 -13.73 22.46 -7.51
CA ASP A 44 -13.88 21.74 -8.78
C ASP A 44 -12.61 20.97 -9.07
N LEU A 45 -12.76 19.68 -9.38
CA LEU A 45 -11.70 18.78 -9.84
C LEU A 45 -11.92 18.48 -11.32
N TYR A 46 -10.92 18.77 -12.12
CA TYR A 46 -10.85 18.38 -13.53
C TYR A 46 -9.73 17.39 -13.76
N LEU A 47 -9.92 16.50 -14.72
CA LEU A 47 -8.90 15.57 -15.18
C LEU A 47 -8.88 15.53 -16.70
N GLU A 48 -7.71 15.74 -17.26
CA GLU A 48 -7.40 15.48 -18.66
C GLU A 48 -6.37 14.36 -18.76
N THR A 49 -6.50 13.49 -19.76
CA THR A 49 -5.56 12.40 -20.00
C THR A 49 -5.02 12.50 -21.43
N GLN A 50 -3.72 12.25 -21.60
CA GLN A 50 -3.04 12.26 -22.88
C GLN A 50 -2.07 11.07 -22.98
N PRO A 51 -1.78 10.56 -24.18
CA PRO A 51 -0.69 9.60 -24.35
C PRO A 51 0.62 10.16 -23.77
N GLY A 52 1.35 9.36 -22.99
CA GLY A 52 2.50 9.86 -22.26
C GLY A 52 3.37 8.78 -21.66
N SER A 53 3.83 8.99 -20.44
CA SER A 53 4.76 8.12 -19.73
C SER A 53 4.37 7.87 -18.26
N GLY A 54 3.07 7.92 -17.94
CA GLY A 54 2.53 7.65 -16.63
C GLY A 54 2.66 8.80 -15.62
N ARG A 55 2.99 10.01 -16.08
CA ARG A 55 3.24 11.17 -15.20
C ARG A 55 1.93 11.76 -14.69
N VAL A 56 2.01 12.32 -13.48
CA VAL A 56 0.93 13.08 -12.85
C VAL A 56 1.34 14.55 -12.75
N PHE A 57 0.54 15.41 -13.36
CA PHE A 57 0.64 16.86 -13.28
C PHE A 57 -0.53 17.37 -12.43
N LEU A 58 -0.25 18.26 -11.50
CA LEU A 58 -1.26 18.87 -10.66
C LEU A 58 -1.16 20.39 -10.74
N GLU A 59 -2.22 21.02 -11.23
CA GLU A 59 -2.43 22.46 -11.19
C GLU A 59 -3.47 22.78 -10.13
N THR A 60 -3.23 23.80 -9.31
CA THR A 60 -4.17 24.20 -8.26
C THR A 60 -4.32 25.72 -8.20
N PHE A 61 -5.55 26.17 -8.03
CA PHE A 61 -5.85 27.56 -7.74
C PHE A 61 -6.90 27.62 -6.62
N PRO A 62 -6.56 28.20 -5.49
CA PRO A 62 -5.26 28.75 -5.06
C PRO A 62 -4.21 27.66 -4.77
N LEU A 63 -3.11 28.02 -4.08
CA LEU A 63 -2.01 27.10 -3.76
C LEU A 63 -2.49 25.89 -2.96
N THR A 64 -1.85 24.75 -3.19
CA THR A 64 -2.05 23.53 -2.41
C THR A 64 -0.83 23.18 -1.57
N ARG A 65 -1.05 22.36 -0.55
CA ARG A 65 0.01 21.77 0.28
C ARG A 65 0.59 20.52 -0.40
N THR A 66 1.75 20.08 0.08
CA THR A 66 2.43 18.87 -0.42
C THR A 66 1.60 17.60 -0.24
N ASP A 67 0.79 17.53 0.81
CA ASP A 67 -0.12 16.41 1.09
C ASP A 67 -1.09 16.13 -0.08
N THR A 68 -1.68 17.16 -0.68
CA THR A 68 -2.58 17.01 -1.84
C THR A 68 -1.85 16.45 -3.05
N GLN A 69 -0.58 16.81 -3.27
CA GLN A 69 0.21 16.28 -4.40
C GLN A 69 0.48 14.78 -4.26
N MET A 70 0.83 14.34 -3.05
CA MET A 70 1.09 12.92 -2.77
C MET A 70 -0.19 12.11 -2.88
N SER A 71 -1.28 12.60 -2.27
CA SER A 71 -2.60 11.98 -2.35
C SER A 71 -3.07 11.81 -3.79
N THR A 72 -2.85 12.81 -4.66
CA THR A 72 -3.21 12.72 -6.09
C THR A 72 -2.44 11.61 -6.81
N ARG A 73 -1.14 11.47 -6.58
CA ARG A 73 -0.33 10.41 -7.19
C ARG A 73 -0.73 9.03 -6.72
N PHE A 74 -0.96 8.89 -5.42
CA PHE A 74 -1.40 7.64 -4.82
C PHE A 74 -2.81 7.25 -5.32
N ALA A 75 -3.74 8.21 -5.36
CA ALA A 75 -5.10 8.01 -5.86
C ALA A 75 -5.11 7.53 -7.32
N LYS A 76 -4.23 8.06 -8.18
CA LYS A 76 -4.04 7.58 -9.56
C LYS A 76 -3.54 6.14 -9.59
N ALA A 77 -2.56 5.79 -8.77
CA ALA A 77 -2.02 4.43 -8.72
C ALA A 77 -3.09 3.42 -8.29
N ILE A 78 -3.83 3.71 -7.22
CA ILE A 78 -4.94 2.87 -6.74
C ILE A 78 -6.06 2.75 -7.79
N ALA A 79 -6.39 3.83 -8.51
CA ALA A 79 -7.40 3.79 -9.56
C ALA A 79 -7.00 2.86 -10.71
N CYS A 80 -5.73 2.91 -11.15
CA CYS A 80 -5.20 2.05 -12.20
C CYS A 80 -5.19 0.57 -11.77
N ASP A 81 -4.76 0.30 -10.54
CA ASP A 81 -4.75 -1.05 -9.97
C ASP A 81 -6.16 -1.64 -9.83
N ALA A 82 -7.13 -0.85 -9.33
CA ALA A 82 -8.51 -1.29 -9.15
C ALA A 82 -9.21 -1.75 -10.45
N ILE A 83 -8.77 -1.24 -11.59
CA ILE A 83 -9.33 -1.60 -12.91
C ILE A 83 -8.41 -2.48 -13.74
N ASP A 84 -7.32 -2.96 -13.16
CA ASP A 84 -6.31 -3.82 -13.78
C ASP A 84 -5.76 -3.23 -15.10
N MET A 85 -5.35 -1.95 -15.05
CA MET A 85 -4.78 -1.23 -16.19
C MET A 85 -3.37 -0.73 -15.88
N GLU A 86 -2.43 -1.04 -16.79
CA GLU A 86 -1.16 -0.34 -16.83
C GLU A 86 -1.38 1.10 -17.31
N CYS A 87 -1.10 2.10 -16.48
CA CYS A 87 -1.29 3.51 -16.81
C CYS A 87 0.02 4.22 -17.19
N ASP A 88 1.03 3.45 -17.57
CA ASP A 88 2.37 3.96 -17.87
C ASP A 88 2.51 4.64 -19.24
N ASP A 89 1.54 4.46 -20.12
CA ASP A 89 1.45 5.08 -21.43
C ASP A 89 0.56 6.32 -21.47
N THR A 90 0.05 6.75 -20.30
CA THR A 90 -0.92 7.84 -20.16
C THR A 90 -0.44 8.86 -19.15
N ASP A 91 -0.31 10.13 -19.53
CA ASP A 91 -0.08 11.25 -18.62
C ASP A 91 -1.41 11.83 -18.14
N PHE A 92 -1.47 12.21 -16.86
CA PHE A 92 -2.66 12.67 -16.14
C PHE A 92 -2.47 14.12 -15.71
N PHE A 93 -3.41 14.99 -16.07
CA PHE A 93 -3.40 16.42 -15.76
C PHE A 93 -4.60 16.73 -14.89
N TYR A 94 -4.37 16.84 -13.58
CA TYR A 94 -5.40 17.22 -12.61
C TYR A 94 -5.37 18.72 -12.40
N THR A 95 -6.54 19.35 -12.40
CA THR A 95 -6.71 20.76 -12.03
C THR A 95 -7.73 20.85 -10.91
N ILE A 96 -7.36 21.50 -9.81
CA ILE A 96 -8.25 21.74 -8.67
C ILE A 96 -8.42 23.23 -8.50
N THR A 97 -9.67 23.72 -8.52
CA THR A 97 -9.99 25.13 -8.32
C THR A 97 -10.95 25.28 -7.16
N ALA A 98 -10.70 26.22 -6.27
CA ALA A 98 -11.56 26.50 -5.12
C ALA A 98 -11.57 28.01 -4.79
N ASP A 99 -12.63 28.44 -4.14
CA ASP A 99 -12.75 29.82 -3.65
C ASP A 99 -12.03 30.04 -2.29
N SER A 100 -11.51 28.98 -1.68
CA SER A 100 -10.77 29.04 -0.41
C SER A 100 -9.31 29.42 -0.62
N ALA A 101 -8.67 30.01 0.37
CA ALA A 101 -7.30 30.53 0.26
C ALA A 101 -6.23 29.42 0.08
N ILE A 102 -6.47 28.22 0.60
CA ILE A 102 -5.57 27.06 0.51
C ILE A 102 -6.38 25.79 0.34
N ILE A 103 -5.95 24.91 -0.56
CA ILE A 103 -6.46 23.55 -0.72
C ILE A 103 -5.50 22.61 0.02
N ALA A 104 -6.01 21.81 0.96
CA ALA A 104 -5.18 20.93 1.76
C ALA A 104 -5.93 19.64 2.16
N GLY A 105 -5.14 18.60 2.40
CA GLY A 105 -5.57 17.33 2.96
C GLY A 105 -5.84 16.22 1.93
N PRO A 106 -5.74 14.95 2.39
CA PRO A 106 -5.92 13.77 1.56
C PRO A 106 -7.40 13.44 1.28
N SER A 107 -8.35 14.22 1.78
CA SER A 107 -9.79 13.93 1.74
C SER A 107 -10.41 13.96 0.33
N ALA A 108 -9.67 14.41 -0.68
CA ALA A 108 -10.04 14.33 -2.08
C ALA A 108 -9.61 13.01 -2.75
N GLY A 109 -8.84 12.14 -2.07
CA GLY A 109 -8.26 10.93 -2.65
C GLY A 109 -9.29 10.00 -3.29
N ALA A 110 -10.41 9.76 -2.60
CA ALA A 110 -11.51 8.96 -3.14
C ALA A 110 -12.09 9.58 -4.43
N ALA A 111 -12.33 10.89 -4.45
CA ALA A 111 -12.87 11.59 -5.62
C ALA A 111 -11.90 11.55 -6.81
N ILE A 112 -10.60 11.77 -6.56
CA ILE A 112 -9.55 11.69 -7.58
C ILE A 112 -9.50 10.28 -8.19
N SER A 113 -9.56 9.23 -7.35
CA SER A 113 -9.57 7.84 -7.82
C SER A 113 -10.81 7.53 -8.66
N ILE A 114 -12.00 7.95 -8.24
CA ILE A 114 -13.25 7.75 -8.98
C ILE A 114 -13.20 8.44 -10.35
N LEU A 115 -12.77 9.71 -10.38
CA LEU A 115 -12.65 10.46 -11.63
C LEU A 115 -11.65 9.79 -12.58
N THR A 116 -10.53 9.29 -12.04
CA THR A 116 -9.52 8.57 -12.81
C THR A 116 -10.09 7.29 -13.43
N VAL A 117 -10.78 6.47 -12.63
CA VAL A 117 -11.47 5.25 -13.12
C VAL A 117 -12.50 5.61 -14.20
N ALA A 118 -13.33 6.62 -13.95
CA ALA A 118 -14.36 7.04 -14.90
C ALA A 118 -13.75 7.47 -16.24
N MET A 119 -12.65 8.23 -16.20
CA MET A 119 -11.94 8.67 -17.40
C MET A 119 -11.34 7.49 -18.17
N LEU A 120 -10.66 6.57 -17.49
CA LEU A 120 -10.00 5.43 -18.13
C LEU A 120 -11.00 4.41 -18.68
N LYS A 121 -12.11 4.18 -18.00
CA LYS A 121 -13.18 3.24 -18.42
C LYS A 121 -14.26 3.89 -19.27
N ASN A 122 -14.19 5.19 -19.53
CA ASN A 122 -15.19 5.95 -20.28
C ASN A 122 -16.58 5.86 -19.65
N LEU A 123 -16.68 6.10 -18.34
CA LEU A 123 -17.91 6.10 -17.57
C LEU A 123 -18.41 7.53 -17.36
N ASP A 124 -19.71 7.73 -17.41
CA ASP A 124 -20.34 9.01 -17.08
C ASP A 124 -20.57 9.10 -15.58
N LEU A 125 -20.13 10.19 -14.97
CA LEU A 125 -20.33 10.48 -13.55
C LEU A 125 -21.61 11.30 -13.34
N ASN A 126 -22.32 11.03 -12.25
CA ASN A 126 -23.45 11.86 -11.85
C ASN A 126 -22.93 13.15 -11.18
N GLU A 127 -22.94 14.26 -11.88
CA GLU A 127 -22.43 15.57 -11.42
C GLU A 127 -23.15 16.15 -10.19
N ARG A 128 -24.32 15.57 -9.81
CA ARG A 128 -25.05 15.97 -8.61
C ARG A 128 -24.65 15.20 -7.36
N TYR A 129 -23.67 14.30 -7.50
CA TYR A 129 -23.12 13.52 -6.40
C TYR A 129 -21.73 14.04 -6.05
N ALA A 130 -21.37 13.94 -4.78
CA ALA A 130 -20.00 14.18 -4.32
C ALA A 130 -19.58 13.11 -3.32
N ILE A 131 -18.29 12.97 -3.14
CA ILE A 131 -17.70 12.09 -2.14
C ILE A 131 -16.63 12.84 -1.38
N THR A 132 -16.43 12.46 -0.13
CA THR A 132 -15.25 12.82 0.64
C THR A 132 -14.72 11.57 1.31
N GLY A 133 -13.43 11.38 1.26
CA GLY A 133 -12.75 10.21 1.81
C GLY A 133 -11.29 10.19 1.42
N THR A 134 -10.42 9.69 2.30
CA THR A 134 -9.07 9.32 1.90
C THR A 134 -9.14 8.07 1.02
N ILE A 135 -8.09 7.80 0.25
CA ILE A 135 -7.94 6.52 -0.44
C ILE A 135 -6.73 5.80 0.14
N ASN A 136 -6.88 4.51 0.43
CA ASN A 136 -5.86 3.65 1.00
C ASN A 136 -5.55 2.49 0.07
N SER A 137 -4.51 1.73 0.40
CA SER A 137 -4.14 0.50 -0.31
C SER A 137 -5.35 -0.45 -0.41
N GLY A 138 -5.42 -1.25 -1.47
CA GLY A 138 -6.58 -2.10 -1.76
C GLY A 138 -7.86 -1.33 -2.15
N GLY A 139 -7.80 0.00 -2.36
CA GLY A 139 -8.95 0.81 -2.72
C GLY A 139 -9.92 1.10 -1.57
N LEU A 140 -9.47 0.93 -0.31
CA LEU A 140 -10.24 1.27 0.89
C LEU A 140 -10.45 2.78 0.98
N ILE A 141 -11.69 3.22 1.21
CA ILE A 141 -12.03 4.62 1.47
C ILE A 141 -11.99 4.85 2.98
N GLY A 142 -11.10 5.74 3.40
CA GLY A 142 -10.84 6.02 4.80
C GLY A 142 -11.43 7.32 5.31
N PRO A 143 -11.42 7.49 6.64
CA PRO A 143 -12.09 8.58 7.36
C PRO A 143 -11.56 9.97 7.02
N VAL A 144 -12.40 10.98 7.27
CA VAL A 144 -12.07 12.39 7.05
C VAL A 144 -12.75 13.31 8.08
N GLY A 145 -12.13 14.44 8.37
CA GLY A 145 -12.71 15.43 9.26
C GLY A 145 -13.73 16.37 8.60
N GLY A 146 -14.50 17.04 9.43
CA GLY A 146 -15.41 18.12 9.03
C GLY A 146 -16.64 17.67 8.24
N LEU A 147 -17.12 16.45 8.42
CA LEU A 147 -18.22 15.87 7.64
C LEU A 147 -19.51 16.69 7.68
N LYS A 148 -19.91 17.19 8.86
CA LYS A 148 -21.08 18.06 9.00
C LYS A 148 -20.98 19.27 8.07
N ALA A 149 -19.89 20.02 8.16
CA ALA A 149 -19.68 21.22 7.35
C ALA A 149 -19.61 20.90 5.84
N LYS A 150 -19.01 19.77 5.47
CA LYS A 150 -18.94 19.28 4.08
C LYS A 150 -20.33 18.97 3.52
N VAL A 151 -21.19 18.29 4.29
CA VAL A 151 -22.57 17.96 3.90
C VAL A 151 -23.41 19.22 3.76
N GLU A 152 -23.29 20.17 4.69
CA GLU A 152 -23.99 21.47 4.61
C GLU A 152 -23.56 22.27 3.36
N ALA A 153 -22.24 22.28 3.03
CA ALA A 153 -21.74 22.91 1.82
C ALA A 153 -22.24 22.21 0.55
N ALA A 154 -22.28 20.89 0.52
CA ALA A 154 -22.83 20.11 -0.58
C ALA A 154 -24.30 20.46 -0.86
N LYS A 155 -25.12 20.56 0.20
CA LYS A 155 -26.51 20.99 0.06
C LYS A 155 -26.64 22.41 -0.47
N LYS A 156 -25.84 23.34 0.06
CA LYS A 156 -25.81 24.74 -0.40
C LYS A 156 -25.42 24.86 -1.87
N ALA A 157 -24.57 23.98 -2.36
CA ALA A 157 -24.15 23.89 -3.76
C ALA A 157 -25.17 23.16 -4.67
N GLY A 158 -26.30 22.70 -4.14
CA GLY A 158 -27.36 22.04 -4.91
C GLY A 158 -27.09 20.57 -5.23
N LEU A 159 -26.10 19.95 -4.57
CA LEU A 159 -25.85 18.51 -4.70
C LEU A 159 -27.02 17.72 -4.09
N LYS A 160 -27.23 16.51 -4.60
CA LYS A 160 -28.33 15.64 -4.16
C LYS A 160 -27.86 14.52 -3.25
N LYS A 161 -26.61 14.08 -3.40
CA LYS A 161 -26.05 12.97 -2.66
C LYS A 161 -24.61 13.24 -2.27
N VAL A 162 -24.26 12.89 -1.03
CA VAL A 162 -22.90 12.87 -0.52
C VAL A 162 -22.56 11.46 -0.05
N MET A 163 -21.48 10.91 -0.57
CA MET A 163 -20.90 9.68 -0.07
C MET A 163 -19.82 9.99 0.96
N ILE A 164 -19.85 9.26 2.06
CA ILE A 164 -18.91 9.36 3.18
C ILE A 164 -18.30 8.00 3.47
N PRO A 165 -17.13 7.94 4.14
CA PRO A 165 -16.56 6.69 4.58
C PRO A 165 -17.50 5.91 5.50
N ALA A 166 -17.47 4.58 5.38
CA ALA A 166 -18.30 3.71 6.22
C ALA A 166 -17.89 3.79 7.69
N GLY A 167 -18.89 3.87 8.59
CA GLY A 167 -18.71 4.02 10.04
C GLY A 167 -18.78 5.45 10.54
N GLU A 168 -18.88 6.44 9.65
CA GLU A 168 -18.86 7.87 10.00
C GLU A 168 -20.24 8.55 10.04
N LEU A 169 -21.32 7.80 10.18
CA LEU A 169 -22.67 8.39 10.31
C LEU A 169 -22.89 9.14 11.63
N ILE A 170 -22.10 8.84 12.64
CA ILE A 170 -22.12 9.53 13.93
C ILE A 170 -20.77 10.20 14.12
N VAL A 171 -20.74 11.52 14.16
CA VAL A 171 -19.51 12.30 14.27
C VAL A 171 -19.52 13.20 15.49
N SER A 172 -18.37 13.41 16.10
CA SER A 172 -18.19 14.34 17.20
C SER A 172 -17.80 15.72 16.66
N VAL A 173 -18.53 16.76 17.03
CA VAL A 173 -18.27 18.16 16.66
C VAL A 173 -18.40 19.01 17.92
N ASP A 174 -17.32 19.70 18.33
CA ASP A 174 -17.31 20.61 19.49
C ASP A 174 -17.91 19.96 20.76
N ASN A 175 -17.46 18.74 21.11
CA ASN A 175 -17.98 17.92 22.21
C ASN A 175 -19.48 17.56 22.11
N THR A 176 -20.10 17.72 20.96
CA THR A 176 -21.46 17.28 20.69
C THR A 176 -21.46 16.18 19.65
N THR A 177 -22.34 15.20 19.82
CA THR A 177 -22.53 14.12 18.83
C THR A 177 -23.54 14.54 17.79
N VAL A 178 -23.16 14.45 16.51
CA VAL A 178 -24.03 14.74 15.36
C VAL A 178 -24.34 13.45 14.63
N ASP A 179 -25.63 13.15 14.48
CA ASP A 179 -26.11 12.05 13.64
C ASP A 179 -26.34 12.56 12.21
N LEU A 180 -25.51 12.14 11.28
CA LEU A 180 -25.59 12.56 9.87
C LEU A 180 -26.85 12.03 9.16
N LYS A 181 -27.49 10.96 9.65
CA LYS A 181 -28.80 10.51 9.13
C LYS A 181 -29.91 11.52 9.47
N ASN A 182 -29.86 12.10 10.66
CA ASN A 182 -30.77 13.14 11.04
C ASN A 182 -30.52 14.41 10.21
N LEU A 183 -29.25 14.81 10.10
CA LEU A 183 -28.83 15.94 9.26
C LEU A 183 -29.25 15.76 7.79
N SER A 184 -29.13 14.56 7.23
CA SER A 184 -29.61 14.20 5.89
C SER A 184 -31.09 14.50 5.70
N ARG A 185 -31.93 14.13 6.67
CA ARG A 185 -33.39 14.39 6.64
C ARG A 185 -33.73 15.88 6.78
N GLU A 186 -33.04 16.57 7.67
CA GLU A 186 -33.23 18.01 7.90
C GLU A 186 -32.88 18.84 6.66
N LEU A 187 -31.74 18.52 6.04
CA LEU A 187 -31.25 19.24 4.87
C LEU A 187 -31.92 18.78 3.56
N GLY A 188 -32.52 17.59 3.53
CA GLY A 188 -33.05 16.99 2.30
C GLY A 188 -31.93 16.71 1.27
N ILE A 189 -30.79 16.16 1.72
CA ILE A 189 -29.68 15.66 0.91
C ILE A 189 -29.42 14.23 1.29
N GLU A 190 -29.26 13.34 0.31
CA GLU A 190 -28.96 11.94 0.58
C GLU A 190 -27.53 11.79 1.08
N ILE A 191 -27.32 10.99 2.14
CA ILE A 191 -26.01 10.59 2.63
C ILE A 191 -25.93 9.07 2.56
N SER A 192 -24.88 8.53 1.93
CA SER A 192 -24.60 7.10 1.89
C SER A 192 -23.17 6.81 2.30
N GLU A 193 -22.98 5.68 2.99
CA GLU A 193 -21.66 5.18 3.36
C GLU A 193 -21.10 4.32 2.24
N VAL A 194 -19.80 4.43 2.01
CA VAL A 194 -19.03 3.58 1.09
C VAL A 194 -17.73 3.15 1.75
N SER A 195 -17.35 1.90 1.53
CA SER A 195 -16.12 1.30 2.08
C SER A 195 -15.01 1.22 1.04
N THR A 196 -15.35 1.06 -0.24
CA THR A 196 -14.38 0.80 -1.30
C THR A 196 -14.55 1.71 -2.50
N LEU A 197 -13.47 1.84 -3.27
CA LEU A 197 -13.49 2.55 -4.56
C LEU A 197 -14.51 1.93 -5.52
N SER A 198 -14.64 0.60 -5.53
CA SER A 198 -15.60 -0.11 -6.38
C SER A 198 -17.05 0.26 -6.03
N GLU A 199 -17.41 0.21 -4.74
CA GLU A 199 -18.73 0.67 -4.27
C GLU A 199 -19.01 2.11 -4.68
N ALA A 200 -18.04 3.00 -4.47
CA ALA A 200 -18.19 4.41 -4.80
C ALA A 200 -18.36 4.65 -6.31
N VAL A 201 -17.56 3.99 -7.16
CA VAL A 201 -17.71 4.06 -8.63
C VAL A 201 -19.08 3.56 -9.06
N LYS A 202 -19.57 2.46 -8.48
CA LYS A 202 -20.91 1.92 -8.75
C LYS A 202 -22.01 2.92 -8.39
N GLU A 203 -21.89 3.60 -7.27
CA GLU A 203 -22.84 4.65 -6.85
C GLU A 203 -22.86 5.85 -7.81
N PHE A 204 -21.70 6.29 -8.29
CA PHE A 204 -21.59 7.40 -9.22
C PHE A 204 -22.04 7.09 -10.65
N THR A 205 -21.81 5.87 -11.11
CA THR A 205 -21.92 5.51 -12.54
C THR A 205 -22.99 4.47 -12.83
N GLY A 206 -23.48 3.76 -11.80
CA GLY A 206 -24.34 2.58 -11.95
C GLY A 206 -23.61 1.36 -12.54
N ARG A 207 -22.27 1.41 -12.69
CA ARG A 207 -21.45 0.35 -13.25
C ARG A 207 -20.56 -0.28 -12.19
N ASP A 208 -20.54 -1.58 -12.17
CA ASP A 208 -19.61 -2.35 -11.35
C ASP A 208 -18.27 -2.47 -12.07
N ILE A 209 -17.18 -2.12 -11.39
CA ILE A 209 -15.80 -2.24 -11.91
C ILE A 209 -15.09 -3.47 -11.33
N GLU A 210 -15.63 -4.04 -10.28
CA GLU A 210 -15.04 -5.17 -9.58
C GLU A 210 -15.46 -6.47 -10.26
N ARG A 211 -14.47 -7.30 -10.60
CA ARG A 211 -14.71 -8.72 -10.78
C ARG A 211 -14.79 -9.30 -9.39
N VAL A 212 -15.95 -9.84 -8.99
CA VAL A 212 -16.12 -10.48 -7.68
C VAL A 212 -14.95 -11.45 -7.50
N PRO A 213 -14.05 -11.20 -6.54
CA PRO A 213 -12.95 -12.11 -6.30
C PRO A 213 -13.53 -13.43 -5.79
N GLY A 214 -12.93 -14.52 -6.23
CA GLY A 214 -13.20 -15.84 -5.66
C GLY A 214 -12.70 -15.95 -4.22
N GLU A 215 -12.74 -17.15 -3.66
CA GLU A 215 -12.00 -17.46 -2.44
C GLU A 215 -10.50 -17.27 -2.67
N ILE A 216 -9.74 -16.98 -1.59
CA ILE A 216 -8.28 -16.88 -1.67
C ILE A 216 -7.74 -18.26 -2.09
N GLU A 217 -7.16 -18.35 -3.26
CA GLU A 217 -6.49 -19.56 -3.72
C GLU A 217 -5.05 -19.56 -3.23
N LEU A 218 -4.78 -20.36 -2.20
CA LEU A 218 -3.42 -20.58 -1.71
C LEU A 218 -2.68 -21.55 -2.64
N SER A 219 -1.53 -21.16 -3.15
CA SER A 219 -0.68 -22.09 -3.87
C SER A 219 -0.16 -23.19 -2.92
N GLU A 220 -0.07 -24.42 -3.43
CA GLU A 220 0.47 -25.54 -2.65
C GLU A 220 1.90 -25.23 -2.15
N GLU A 221 2.70 -24.56 -2.95
CA GLU A 221 4.07 -24.15 -2.60
C GLU A 221 4.08 -23.19 -1.40
N TYR A 222 3.19 -22.20 -1.38
CA TYR A 222 3.06 -21.29 -0.22
C TYR A 222 2.62 -22.07 1.03
N THR A 223 1.55 -22.86 0.91
CA THR A 223 0.99 -23.63 2.03
C THR A 223 2.03 -24.56 2.64
N GLN A 224 2.79 -25.28 1.80
CA GLN A 224 3.87 -26.17 2.26
C GLN A 224 5.00 -25.39 2.94
N THR A 225 5.41 -24.25 2.38
CA THR A 225 6.47 -23.42 2.96
C THR A 225 6.06 -22.84 4.31
N MET A 226 4.85 -22.26 4.41
CA MET A 226 4.33 -21.77 5.69
C MET A 226 4.13 -22.88 6.71
N ARG A 227 3.66 -24.04 6.29
CA ARG A 227 3.55 -25.22 7.16
C ARG A 227 4.91 -25.66 7.69
N SER A 228 5.94 -25.70 6.83
CA SER A 228 7.33 -26.03 7.23
C SER A 228 7.85 -25.01 8.25
N LEU A 229 7.69 -23.72 7.98
CA LEU A 229 8.07 -22.61 8.85
C LEU A 229 7.39 -22.74 10.23
N ALA A 230 6.07 -22.89 10.26
CA ALA A 230 5.30 -23.02 11.49
C ALA A 230 5.73 -24.26 12.29
N LYS A 231 5.86 -25.40 11.59
CA LYS A 231 6.34 -26.64 12.21
C LYS A 231 7.73 -26.48 12.81
N GLY A 232 8.66 -25.86 12.09
CA GLY A 232 10.04 -25.62 12.57
C GLY A 232 10.07 -24.79 13.86
N LEU A 233 9.29 -23.70 13.93
CA LEU A 233 9.18 -22.85 15.12
C LEU A 233 8.50 -23.59 16.29
N CYS A 234 7.46 -24.38 16.05
CA CYS A 234 6.77 -25.12 17.09
C CYS A 234 7.57 -26.34 17.57
N ASP A 235 8.32 -27.02 16.70
CA ASP A 235 9.27 -28.06 17.07
C ASP A 235 10.40 -27.49 17.96
N ARG A 236 10.87 -26.27 17.65
CA ARG A 236 11.83 -25.53 18.48
C ARG A 236 11.23 -25.23 19.87
N SER A 237 10.00 -24.76 19.93
CA SER A 237 9.28 -24.54 21.20
C SER A 237 9.26 -25.80 22.06
N SER A 238 8.99 -26.94 21.43
CA SER A 238 8.96 -28.24 22.11
C SER A 238 10.36 -28.64 22.64
N LYS A 239 11.43 -28.41 21.85
CA LYS A 239 12.82 -28.67 22.27
C LYS A 239 13.23 -27.77 23.44
N LEU A 240 12.98 -26.46 23.35
CA LEU A 240 13.28 -25.50 24.42
C LEU A 240 12.53 -25.84 25.71
N SER A 241 11.26 -26.20 25.61
CA SER A 241 10.45 -26.65 26.75
C SER A 241 11.04 -27.88 27.45
N ALA A 242 11.59 -28.83 26.68
CA ALA A 242 12.23 -30.04 27.25
C ALA A 242 13.55 -29.72 27.96
N ASN A 243 14.27 -28.67 27.55
CA ASN A 243 15.54 -28.26 28.19
C ASN A 243 15.33 -27.56 29.54
N VAL A 244 14.15 -26.92 29.74
CA VAL A 244 13.79 -26.23 30.99
C VAL A 244 13.39 -27.27 32.05
N LYS A 245 14.39 -27.93 32.68
CA LYS A 245 14.16 -28.93 33.71
C LYS A 245 13.60 -28.33 34.99
N TYR A 246 12.78 -29.12 35.70
CA TYR A 246 12.12 -28.73 36.94
C TYR A 246 13.15 -28.47 38.05
N SER A 247 13.22 -27.24 38.54
CA SER A 247 13.80 -26.84 39.81
C SER A 247 12.77 -25.94 40.53
N ASN A 248 12.91 -25.74 41.85
CA ASN A 248 12.06 -24.80 42.58
C ASN A 248 12.32 -23.39 42.06
N TYR A 249 11.36 -22.89 41.29
CA TYR A 249 11.44 -21.57 40.63
C TYR A 249 10.90 -20.46 41.52
N SER A 250 11.46 -19.26 41.42
CA SER A 250 10.83 -18.05 41.92
C SER A 250 9.49 -17.78 41.20
N LEU A 251 8.60 -17.00 41.81
CA LEU A 251 7.29 -16.64 41.25
C LEU A 251 7.42 -16.07 39.81
N ASN A 252 8.44 -15.24 39.54
CA ASN A 252 8.68 -14.68 38.23
C ASN A 252 8.99 -15.72 37.14
N VAL A 253 9.76 -16.76 37.47
CA VAL A 253 10.09 -17.85 36.55
C VAL A 253 8.87 -18.72 36.25
N SER A 254 7.99 -18.90 37.23
CA SER A 254 6.73 -19.66 37.07
C SER A 254 5.79 -18.97 36.07
N SER A 255 5.65 -17.63 36.13
CA SER A 255 4.79 -16.87 35.23
C SER A 255 5.30 -16.90 33.78
N ILE A 256 6.62 -16.76 33.56
CA ILE A 256 7.23 -16.87 32.23
C ILE A 256 6.97 -18.26 31.63
N LYS A 257 7.11 -19.32 32.44
CA LYS A 257 6.86 -20.71 32.01
C LYS A 257 5.40 -20.94 31.64
N GLU A 258 4.46 -20.40 32.41
CA GLU A 258 3.04 -20.50 32.12
C GLU A 258 2.67 -19.79 30.83
N ASN A 259 3.19 -18.56 30.62
CA ASN A 259 3.01 -17.81 29.39
C ASN A 259 3.58 -18.58 28.18
N ALA A 260 4.80 -19.09 28.27
CA ALA A 260 5.42 -19.91 27.24
C ALA A 260 4.55 -21.14 26.87
N LYS A 261 3.99 -21.83 27.89
CA LYS A 261 3.11 -22.99 27.70
C LYS A 261 1.82 -22.58 26.99
N ASN A 262 1.19 -21.50 27.43
CA ASN A 262 -0.05 -20.99 26.81
C ASN A 262 0.18 -20.62 25.32
N LEU A 263 1.25 -19.91 25.02
CA LEU A 263 1.62 -19.58 23.64
C LEU A 263 1.92 -20.83 22.81
N SER A 264 2.67 -21.79 23.36
CA SER A 264 2.96 -23.07 22.68
C SER A 264 1.70 -23.88 22.40
N THR A 265 0.71 -23.87 23.31
CA THR A 265 -0.59 -24.51 23.11
C THR A 265 -1.37 -23.86 22.00
N LYS A 266 -1.52 -22.52 22.04
CA LYS A 266 -2.17 -21.76 20.95
C LYS A 266 -1.50 -21.98 19.60
N GLY A 267 -0.15 -22.09 19.58
CA GLY A 267 0.59 -22.40 18.37
C GLY A 267 0.23 -23.76 17.77
N LYS A 268 0.10 -24.79 18.61
CA LYS A 268 -0.30 -26.14 18.18
C LYS A 268 -1.74 -26.18 17.69
N GLU A 269 -2.67 -25.58 18.41
CA GLU A 269 -4.08 -25.47 18.01
C GLU A 269 -4.21 -24.76 16.67
N SER A 270 -3.52 -23.63 16.48
CA SER A 270 -3.51 -22.92 15.20
C SER A 270 -2.90 -23.75 14.07
N PHE A 271 -1.90 -24.61 14.36
CA PHE A 271 -1.32 -25.52 13.37
C PHE A 271 -2.32 -26.60 12.92
N GLU A 272 -3.05 -27.18 13.86
CA GLU A 272 -4.11 -28.16 13.58
C GLU A 272 -5.25 -27.53 12.77
N ASP A 273 -5.59 -26.27 13.05
CA ASP A 273 -6.55 -25.47 12.30
C ASP A 273 -6.04 -25.00 10.93
N GLN A 274 -4.82 -25.37 10.53
CA GLN A 274 -4.14 -24.94 9.30
C GLN A 274 -3.89 -23.41 9.20
N LYS A 275 -3.93 -22.69 10.31
CA LYS A 275 -3.56 -21.27 10.43
C LYS A 275 -2.06 -21.18 10.68
N PHE A 276 -1.27 -21.37 9.62
CA PHE A 276 0.17 -21.60 9.78
C PHE A 276 0.94 -20.36 10.21
N TYR A 277 0.56 -19.16 9.75
CA TYR A 277 1.21 -17.95 10.20
C TYR A 277 0.92 -17.64 11.65
N SER A 278 -0.34 -17.78 12.09
CA SER A 278 -0.75 -17.62 13.47
C SER A 278 -0.03 -18.62 14.38
N SER A 279 0.07 -19.88 13.95
CA SER A 279 0.84 -20.93 14.60
C SER A 279 2.31 -20.51 14.78
N ALA A 280 2.95 -20.04 13.69
CA ALA A 280 4.33 -19.56 13.70
C ALA A 280 4.53 -18.40 14.68
N SER A 281 3.60 -17.43 14.72
CA SER A 281 3.64 -16.27 15.60
C SER A 281 3.54 -16.68 17.08
N TYR A 282 2.59 -17.55 17.42
CA TYR A 282 2.47 -18.06 18.79
C TYR A 282 3.68 -18.90 19.23
N CYS A 283 4.18 -19.78 18.35
CA CYS A 283 5.36 -20.59 18.65
C CYS A 283 6.63 -19.72 18.75
N PHE A 284 6.77 -18.66 17.95
CA PHE A 284 7.84 -17.67 18.11
C PHE A 284 7.79 -17.01 19.49
N GLY A 285 6.63 -16.53 19.92
CA GLY A 285 6.45 -15.97 21.26
C GLY A 285 6.81 -16.97 22.37
N ALA A 286 6.38 -18.22 22.23
CA ALA A 286 6.75 -19.29 23.15
C ALA A 286 8.27 -19.52 23.19
N ASN A 287 8.94 -19.49 22.02
CA ASN A 287 10.39 -19.66 21.93
C ASN A 287 11.13 -18.55 22.67
N VAL A 288 10.70 -17.28 22.54
CA VAL A 288 11.29 -16.16 23.28
C VAL A 288 11.20 -16.38 24.78
N GLU A 289 10.03 -16.79 25.27
CA GLU A 289 9.84 -17.06 26.70
C GLU A 289 10.67 -18.26 27.19
N TYR A 290 10.68 -19.37 26.45
CA TYR A 290 11.52 -20.54 26.81
C TYR A 290 13.01 -20.25 26.71
N SER A 291 13.47 -19.51 25.70
CA SER A 291 14.88 -19.08 25.59
C SER A 291 15.26 -18.14 26.73
N THR A 292 14.36 -17.26 27.16
CA THR A 292 14.54 -16.42 28.35
C THR A 292 14.76 -17.30 29.59
N LEU A 293 13.91 -18.32 29.79
CA LEU A 293 14.06 -19.27 30.90
C LEU A 293 15.39 -20.03 30.83
N GLU A 294 15.79 -20.49 29.66
CA GLU A 294 17.06 -21.19 29.46
C GLU A 294 18.26 -20.31 29.86
N TYR A 295 18.27 -19.04 29.45
CA TYR A 295 19.33 -18.10 29.83
C TYR A 295 19.31 -17.76 31.32
N LEU A 296 18.13 -17.60 31.93
CA LEU A 296 18.00 -17.37 33.39
C LEU A 296 18.55 -18.55 34.19
N LEU A 297 18.28 -19.78 33.74
CA LEU A 297 18.76 -21.00 34.39
C LEU A 297 20.28 -21.24 34.23
N LYS A 298 20.85 -20.78 33.11
CA LYS A 298 22.31 -20.78 32.89
C LYS A 298 23.05 -19.80 33.81
N ASN A 299 22.33 -18.86 34.41
CA ASN A 299 22.88 -17.81 35.29
C ASN A 299 24.15 -17.18 34.72
N LEU A 300 24.04 -16.62 33.48
CA LEU A 300 25.16 -16.07 32.73
C LEU A 300 25.90 -14.99 33.53
N THR A 301 27.24 -15.08 33.58
CA THR A 301 28.07 -13.96 34.03
C THR A 301 28.02 -12.81 33.02
N LYS A 302 28.44 -11.62 33.44
CA LYS A 302 28.52 -10.45 32.55
C LYS A 302 29.38 -10.75 31.30
N GLU A 303 30.54 -11.38 31.48
CA GLU A 303 31.47 -11.72 30.41
C GLU A 303 30.88 -12.76 29.45
N GLN A 304 30.08 -13.72 29.96
CA GLN A 304 29.37 -14.70 29.15
C GLN A 304 28.27 -14.01 28.32
N ALA A 305 27.50 -13.10 28.92
CA ALA A 305 26.46 -12.35 28.23
C ALA A 305 27.03 -11.42 27.13
N ILE A 306 28.21 -10.82 27.36
CA ILE A 306 28.93 -10.04 26.33
C ILE A 306 29.34 -10.93 25.16
N ARG A 307 29.93 -12.10 25.42
CA ARG A 307 30.33 -13.05 24.36
C ARG A 307 29.12 -13.50 23.54
N GLU A 308 28.02 -13.88 24.19
CA GLU A 308 26.76 -14.25 23.52
C GLU A 308 26.26 -13.14 22.57
N ALA A 309 26.26 -11.88 23.04
CA ALA A 309 25.84 -10.73 22.22
C ALA A 309 26.77 -10.52 21.01
N GLU A 310 28.10 -10.63 21.18
CA GLU A 310 29.05 -10.46 20.08
C GLU A 310 29.00 -11.63 19.07
N GLU A 311 28.85 -12.87 19.52
CA GLU A 311 28.67 -14.03 18.67
C GLU A 311 27.37 -13.90 17.84
N LEU A 312 26.29 -13.44 18.46
CA LEU A 312 25.03 -13.17 17.78
C LEU A 312 25.19 -12.10 16.70
N LYS A 313 25.87 -10.98 16.98
CA LYS A 313 26.19 -9.95 15.98
C LYS A 313 27.03 -10.51 14.82
N GLY A 314 27.96 -11.38 15.10
CA GLY A 314 28.76 -12.08 14.09
C GLY A 314 27.88 -12.91 13.16
N SER A 315 26.98 -13.72 13.73
CA SER A 315 26.05 -14.58 12.97
C SER A 315 25.03 -13.75 12.14
N ILE A 316 24.56 -12.62 12.67
CA ILE A 316 23.67 -11.70 11.94
C ILE A 316 24.38 -11.18 10.68
N LYS A 317 25.61 -10.67 10.80
CA LYS A 317 26.37 -10.12 9.67
C LYS A 317 26.67 -11.19 8.60
N GLU A 318 27.00 -12.40 9.00
CA GLU A 318 27.22 -13.51 8.07
C GLU A 318 25.93 -13.86 7.32
N PHE A 319 24.82 -13.91 8.04
CA PHE A 319 23.53 -14.23 7.45
C PHE A 319 23.06 -13.10 6.51
N GLU A 320 23.19 -11.84 6.88
CA GLU A 320 22.91 -10.70 6.02
C GLU A 320 23.68 -10.78 4.70
N LYS A 321 24.99 -11.00 4.77
CA LYS A 321 25.82 -11.13 3.57
C LYS A 321 25.32 -12.24 2.64
N LYS A 322 24.87 -13.37 3.19
CA LYS A 322 24.30 -14.47 2.42
C LYS A 322 23.00 -14.07 1.74
N ILE A 323 22.11 -13.40 2.46
CA ILE A 323 20.79 -12.97 1.95
C ILE A 323 20.94 -11.85 0.92
N ASP A 324 21.80 -10.87 1.16
CA ASP A 324 22.04 -9.75 0.25
C ASP A 324 22.61 -10.19 -1.11
N SER A 325 23.27 -11.35 -1.17
CA SER A 325 23.76 -11.94 -2.42
C SER A 325 22.70 -12.64 -3.27
N GLN A 326 21.50 -12.86 -2.73
CA GLN A 326 20.42 -13.51 -3.47
C GLN A 326 19.70 -12.51 -4.38
N GLU A 327 19.40 -12.94 -5.60
CA GLU A 327 18.63 -12.13 -6.56
C GLU A 327 17.15 -12.14 -6.17
N ARG A 328 16.52 -10.97 -6.21
CA ARG A 328 15.09 -10.77 -5.97
C ARG A 328 14.43 -10.45 -7.31
N LYS A 329 13.43 -11.24 -7.71
CA LYS A 329 12.72 -11.10 -8.99
C LYS A 329 11.22 -10.96 -8.85
N THR A 330 10.66 -11.51 -7.79
CA THR A 330 9.21 -11.56 -7.57
C THR A 330 8.81 -10.69 -6.38
N ILE A 331 7.54 -10.36 -6.27
CA ILE A 331 7.01 -9.70 -5.07
C ILE A 331 7.19 -10.60 -3.85
N THR A 332 7.00 -11.91 -3.99
CA THR A 332 7.27 -12.89 -2.93
C THR A 332 8.74 -12.82 -2.44
N ASP A 333 9.72 -12.71 -3.37
CA ASP A 333 11.12 -12.52 -2.99
C ASP A 333 11.34 -11.20 -2.22
N LEU A 334 10.74 -10.11 -2.70
CA LEU A 334 10.84 -8.81 -2.05
C LEU A 334 10.29 -8.85 -0.63
N GLU A 335 9.08 -9.39 -0.46
CA GLU A 335 8.43 -9.49 0.85
C GLU A 335 9.19 -10.42 1.80
N ALA A 336 9.64 -11.58 1.32
CA ALA A 336 10.48 -12.49 2.11
C ALA A 336 11.80 -11.83 2.55
N TYR A 337 12.46 -11.13 1.64
CA TYR A 337 13.67 -10.39 1.94
C TYR A 337 13.42 -9.29 2.98
N ILE A 338 12.36 -8.51 2.82
CA ILE A 338 11.91 -7.50 3.80
C ILE A 338 11.80 -8.12 5.19
N VAL A 339 11.06 -9.22 5.32
CA VAL A 339 10.85 -9.89 6.62
C VAL A 339 12.17 -10.37 7.22
N VAL A 340 13.05 -10.95 6.41
CA VAL A 340 14.36 -11.39 6.88
C VAL A 340 15.20 -10.22 7.38
N LYS A 341 15.27 -9.13 6.60
CA LYS A 341 16.04 -7.94 6.98
C LYS A 341 15.48 -7.24 8.23
N GLU A 342 14.17 -7.16 8.35
CA GLU A 342 13.54 -6.62 9.58
C GLU A 342 13.95 -7.41 10.82
N ARG A 343 13.84 -8.74 10.77
CA ARG A 343 14.20 -9.60 11.89
C ARG A 343 15.66 -9.53 12.26
N LEU A 344 16.55 -9.45 11.26
CA LEU A 344 17.98 -9.29 11.51
C LEU A 344 18.31 -7.91 12.08
N SER A 345 17.68 -6.84 11.58
CA SER A 345 17.83 -5.47 12.12
C SER A 345 17.34 -5.39 13.57
N GLU A 346 16.19 -5.98 13.90
CA GLU A 346 15.69 -6.03 15.28
C GLU A 346 16.61 -6.86 16.19
N ALA A 347 17.15 -7.97 15.69
CA ALA A 347 18.12 -8.79 16.42
C ALA A 347 19.41 -8.00 16.71
N GLU A 348 19.94 -7.28 15.72
CA GLU A 348 21.15 -6.46 15.88
C GLU A 348 20.90 -5.30 16.86
N LYS A 349 19.77 -4.59 16.74
CA LYS A 349 19.37 -3.51 17.67
C LYS A 349 19.28 -4.06 19.10
N SER A 350 18.67 -5.22 19.29
CA SER A 350 18.55 -5.87 20.60
C SER A 350 19.91 -6.32 21.14
N ALA A 351 20.79 -6.90 20.33
CA ALA A 351 22.15 -7.27 20.75
C ALA A 351 22.97 -6.04 21.19
N ASN A 352 22.87 -4.94 20.44
CA ASN A 352 23.52 -3.66 20.81
C ASN A 352 22.97 -3.11 22.12
N GLN A 353 21.63 -3.12 22.31
CA GLN A 353 21.00 -2.71 23.56
C GLN A 353 21.45 -3.55 24.76
N ALA A 354 21.63 -4.86 24.56
CA ALA A 354 22.14 -5.74 25.61
C ALA A 354 23.57 -5.35 26.02
N LEU A 355 24.46 -5.06 25.05
CA LEU A 355 25.84 -4.61 25.31
C LEU A 355 25.86 -3.26 26.05
N GLU A 356 25.04 -2.30 25.66
CA GLU A 356 24.93 -0.99 26.34
C GLU A 356 24.49 -1.17 27.80
N LEU A 357 23.49 -2.00 28.06
CA LEU A 357 23.02 -2.28 29.42
C LEU A 357 24.08 -2.98 30.27
N LEU A 358 24.85 -3.92 29.69
CA LEU A 358 25.95 -4.59 30.38
C LEU A 358 27.09 -3.62 30.72
N ASN A 359 27.33 -2.60 29.91
CA ASN A 359 28.33 -1.57 30.18
C ASN A 359 27.90 -0.60 31.30
N SER A 360 26.59 -0.30 31.37
CA SER A 360 26.04 0.72 32.31
C SER A 360 25.52 0.13 33.63
N SER A 361 25.18 -1.15 33.69
CA SER A 361 24.63 -1.80 34.89
C SER A 361 24.88 -3.29 34.96
N ASN A 362 24.83 -3.86 36.18
CA ASN A 362 24.94 -5.32 36.41
C ASN A 362 23.58 -6.06 36.36
N ARG A 363 22.53 -5.47 35.77
CA ARG A 363 21.18 -6.08 35.70
C ARG A 363 21.12 -7.16 34.60
N THR A 364 21.59 -8.34 34.89
CA THR A 364 21.64 -9.48 33.96
C THR A 364 20.27 -10.01 33.53
N GLU A 365 19.23 -9.94 34.36
CA GLU A 365 17.89 -10.49 34.07
C GLU A 365 17.24 -9.78 32.86
N ARG A 366 17.30 -8.44 32.78
CA ARG A 366 16.78 -7.68 31.64
C ARG A 366 17.56 -7.98 30.34
N VAL A 367 18.89 -8.09 30.47
CA VAL A 367 19.78 -8.41 29.34
C VAL A 367 19.46 -9.78 28.75
N VAL A 368 19.23 -10.76 29.62
CA VAL A 368 18.89 -12.14 29.22
C VAL A 368 17.64 -12.19 28.34
N ARG A 369 16.60 -11.46 28.71
CA ARG A 369 15.36 -11.39 27.91
C ARG A 369 15.62 -10.73 26.52
N ILE A 370 16.44 -9.69 26.48
CA ILE A 370 16.80 -9.00 25.24
C ILE A 370 17.63 -9.95 24.33
N LEU A 371 18.59 -10.70 24.88
CA LEU A 371 19.38 -11.66 24.13
C LEU A 371 18.55 -12.84 23.62
N ALA A 372 17.61 -13.36 24.45
CA ALA A 372 16.67 -14.39 24.04
C ALA A 372 15.84 -13.94 22.84
N TYR A 373 15.27 -12.72 22.92
CA TYR A 373 14.52 -12.14 21.81
C TYR A 373 15.38 -12.02 20.55
N ALA A 374 16.60 -11.48 20.65
CA ALA A 374 17.50 -11.31 19.53
C ALA A 374 17.85 -12.65 18.86
N SER A 375 18.16 -13.69 19.66
CA SER A 375 18.45 -15.04 19.16
C SER A 375 17.25 -15.63 18.40
N GLU A 376 16.03 -15.51 18.96
CA GLU A 376 14.82 -16.03 18.32
C GLU A 376 14.44 -15.26 17.05
N ARG A 377 14.78 -13.96 16.98
CA ARG A 377 14.63 -13.17 15.72
C ARG A 377 15.53 -13.72 14.62
N VAL A 378 16.78 -14.10 14.91
CA VAL A 378 17.68 -14.72 13.91
C VAL A 378 17.13 -16.08 13.46
N ASN A 379 16.64 -16.91 14.39
CA ASN A 379 16.01 -18.19 14.04
C ASN A 379 14.77 -17.99 13.14
N SER A 380 13.93 -17.02 13.47
CA SER A 380 12.77 -16.67 12.66
C SER A 380 13.17 -16.14 11.27
N ALA A 381 14.20 -15.29 11.18
CA ALA A 381 14.74 -14.82 9.91
C ALA A 381 15.17 -15.99 9.01
N SER A 382 15.86 -17.01 9.59
CA SER A 382 16.26 -18.20 8.86
C SER A 382 15.06 -18.98 8.29
N SER A 383 13.98 -19.10 9.06
CA SER A 383 12.78 -19.78 8.59
C SER A 383 12.09 -19.02 7.44
N TRP A 384 12.05 -17.69 7.50
CA TRP A 384 11.46 -16.86 6.44
C TRP A 384 12.30 -16.83 5.15
N ALA A 385 13.60 -17.05 5.25
CA ALA A 385 14.47 -17.14 4.08
C ALA A 385 14.11 -18.32 3.14
N GLU A 386 13.30 -19.29 3.59
CA GLU A 386 12.80 -20.41 2.77
C GLU A 386 11.81 -19.94 1.68
N PHE A 387 11.28 -18.73 1.77
CA PHE A 387 10.43 -18.14 0.74
C PHE A 387 11.21 -17.53 -0.43
N LEU A 388 12.51 -17.29 -0.29
CA LEU A 388 13.35 -16.72 -1.36
C LEU A 388 13.53 -17.71 -2.51
N GLY A 389 13.49 -17.20 -3.73
CA GLY A 389 13.67 -18.00 -4.95
C GLY A 389 12.42 -18.79 -5.38
N LYS A 390 11.25 -18.49 -4.81
CA LYS A 390 9.99 -19.10 -5.22
C LYS A 390 9.51 -18.56 -6.57
N LYS A 391 8.71 -19.37 -7.27
CA LYS A 391 8.16 -19.00 -8.57
C LYS A 391 7.11 -17.89 -8.43
N GLY A 392 7.04 -16.99 -9.41
CA GLY A 392 6.05 -15.91 -9.44
C GLY A 392 6.28 -15.01 -10.64
N LYS A 393 5.41 -14.01 -10.80
CA LYS A 393 5.61 -12.95 -11.78
C LYS A 393 6.86 -12.15 -11.47
N VAL A 394 7.59 -11.80 -12.54
CA VAL A 394 8.86 -11.07 -12.44
C VAL A 394 8.59 -9.57 -12.52
N PHE A 395 9.17 -8.83 -11.59
CA PHE A 395 9.06 -7.38 -11.49
C PHE A 395 10.43 -6.70 -11.60
N ASN A 396 10.42 -5.45 -12.03
CA ASN A 396 11.62 -4.63 -12.02
C ASN A 396 11.91 -4.11 -10.60
N LEU A 397 12.70 -4.85 -9.85
CA LEU A 397 13.08 -4.57 -8.47
C LEU A 397 14.51 -3.98 -8.37
N ASN A 398 14.93 -3.19 -9.36
CA ASN A 398 16.25 -2.57 -9.30
C ASN A 398 16.34 -1.48 -8.22
N LYS A 399 17.58 -1.13 -7.84
CA LYS A 399 17.84 -0.18 -6.74
C LYS A 399 17.21 1.19 -6.94
N ASP A 400 17.12 1.70 -8.17
CA ASP A 400 16.55 3.02 -8.43
C ASP A 400 15.03 3.00 -8.26
N VAL A 401 14.37 1.92 -8.66
CA VAL A 401 12.93 1.72 -8.46
C VAL A 401 12.64 1.55 -6.98
N LEU A 402 13.35 0.66 -6.27
CA LEU A 402 13.21 0.47 -4.83
C LEU A 402 13.43 1.76 -4.03
N LYS A 403 14.45 2.56 -4.40
CA LYS A 403 14.69 3.87 -3.80
C LYS A 403 13.49 4.79 -3.96
N LYS A 404 12.94 4.89 -5.17
CA LYS A 404 11.76 5.73 -5.45
C LYS A 404 10.52 5.24 -4.72
N SER A 405 10.32 3.93 -4.66
CA SER A 405 9.18 3.32 -3.93
C SER A 405 9.26 3.64 -2.43
N CYS A 406 10.45 3.51 -1.82
CA CYS A 406 10.66 3.90 -0.44
C CYS A 406 10.38 5.41 -0.21
N GLN A 407 10.91 6.29 -1.07
CA GLN A 407 10.65 7.73 -0.99
C GLN A 407 9.17 8.07 -1.10
N SER A 408 8.45 7.41 -2.00
CA SER A 408 7.00 7.57 -2.13
C SER A 408 6.27 7.14 -0.86
N LYS A 409 6.63 5.97 -0.31
CA LYS A 409 5.98 5.45 0.90
C LYS A 409 6.27 6.29 2.15
N ILE A 410 7.49 6.81 2.32
CA ILE A 410 7.79 7.80 3.38
C ILE A 410 6.88 9.02 3.24
N SER A 411 6.74 9.54 2.01
CA SER A 411 5.91 10.72 1.76
C SER A 411 4.42 10.46 2.04
N GLU A 412 3.92 9.25 1.73
CA GLU A 412 2.55 8.83 2.04
C GLU A 412 2.32 8.73 3.56
N ALA A 413 3.28 8.13 4.29
CA ALA A 413 3.21 8.03 5.75
C ALA A 413 3.25 9.42 6.43
N ASP A 414 4.13 10.30 5.96
CA ASP A 414 4.24 11.67 6.51
C ASP A 414 3.02 12.52 6.17
N GLU A 415 2.46 12.40 4.96
CA GLU A 415 1.19 13.03 4.59
C GLU A 415 0.08 12.62 5.55
N ARG A 416 -0.06 11.32 5.79
CA ARG A 416 -1.10 10.77 6.64
C ARG A 416 -0.93 11.22 8.09
N LYS A 417 0.32 11.23 8.58
CA LYS A 417 0.68 11.74 9.91
C LYS A 417 0.32 13.23 10.05
N GLN A 418 0.72 14.08 9.10
CA GLN A 418 0.38 15.50 9.11
C GLN A 418 -1.14 15.72 9.15
N TYR A 419 -1.92 14.88 8.47
CA TYR A 419 -3.36 14.97 8.49
C TYR A 419 -3.95 14.67 9.87
N VAL A 420 -3.46 13.62 10.55
CA VAL A 420 -3.89 13.32 11.94
C VAL A 420 -3.49 14.43 12.92
N GLU A 421 -2.30 14.98 12.76
CA GLU A 421 -1.79 16.06 13.62
C GLU A 421 -2.61 17.35 13.55
N LEU A 422 -3.41 17.57 12.49
CA LEU A 422 -4.38 18.67 12.44
C LEU A 422 -5.47 18.55 13.50
N TYR A 423 -5.81 17.31 13.89
CA TYR A 423 -6.84 17.01 14.89
C TYR A 423 -6.25 16.68 16.26
N PHE A 424 -5.06 16.10 16.28
CA PHE A 424 -4.38 15.59 17.49
C PHE A 424 -2.90 15.97 17.49
N PRO A 425 -2.57 17.20 17.84
CA PRO A 425 -1.18 17.62 17.96
C PRO A 425 -0.42 16.73 18.95
N SER A 426 0.78 16.29 18.57
CA SER A 426 1.73 15.53 19.43
C SER A 426 1.29 14.13 19.86
N THR A 427 0.30 13.51 19.21
CA THR A 427 -0.13 12.14 19.52
C THR A 427 0.68 11.07 18.78
N LEU A 428 1.40 11.44 17.72
CA LEU A 428 2.07 10.52 16.80
C LEU A 428 3.61 10.59 16.89
N ASP A 429 4.18 10.90 18.05
CA ASP A 429 5.63 10.97 18.21
C ASP A 429 6.33 9.64 17.88
N ALA A 430 5.74 8.51 18.27
CA ALA A 430 6.27 7.19 17.93
C ALA A 430 6.30 6.95 16.41
N VAL A 431 5.23 7.29 15.70
CA VAL A 431 5.16 7.17 14.23
C VAL A 431 6.16 8.09 13.55
N LYS A 432 6.36 9.29 14.09
CA LYS A 432 7.40 10.22 13.60
C LYS A 432 8.79 9.59 13.69
N ASP A 433 9.07 8.90 14.79
CA ASP A 433 10.35 8.19 14.97
C ASP A 433 10.48 7.02 13.98
N GLU A 434 9.41 6.31 13.67
CA GLU A 434 9.41 5.24 12.66
C GLU A 434 9.65 5.79 11.25
N ILE A 435 9.00 6.88 10.87
CA ILE A 435 9.25 7.58 9.60
C ILE A 435 10.71 8.05 9.52
N ASN A 436 11.26 8.60 10.60
CA ASN A 436 12.67 9.02 10.66
C ASN A 436 13.62 7.82 10.53
N GLN A 437 13.30 6.68 11.14
CA GLN A 437 14.06 5.44 10.99
C GLN A 437 14.00 4.94 9.53
N ALA A 438 12.83 4.95 8.89
CA ALA A 438 12.70 4.62 7.46
C ALA A 438 13.56 5.54 6.58
N ALA A 439 13.58 6.83 6.85
CA ALA A 439 14.44 7.80 6.15
C ALA A 439 15.94 7.52 6.39
N ALA A 440 16.33 7.11 7.59
CA ALA A 440 17.70 6.71 7.88
C ALA A 440 18.12 5.44 7.11
N GLU A 441 17.22 4.48 6.94
CA GLU A 441 17.48 3.28 6.10
C GLU A 441 17.57 3.64 4.61
N LEU A 442 16.79 4.62 4.13
CA LEU A 442 16.91 5.17 2.78
C LEU A 442 18.32 5.75 2.52
N GLU A 443 18.85 6.52 3.45
CA GLU A 443 20.20 7.11 3.35
C GLU A 443 21.31 6.04 3.38
N LYS A 444 21.10 4.95 4.10
CA LYS A 444 22.04 3.81 4.13
C LYS A 444 21.95 2.95 2.86
N GLY A 445 20.95 3.15 2.01
CA GLY A 445 20.70 2.35 0.81
C GLY A 445 19.95 1.03 1.06
N ASN A 446 19.36 0.86 2.23
CA ASN A 446 18.52 -0.29 2.62
C ASN A 446 17.06 -0.04 2.20
N TYR A 447 16.82 0.03 0.89
CA TYR A 447 15.54 0.52 0.32
C TYR A 447 14.35 -0.37 0.65
N GLU A 448 14.55 -1.69 0.70
CA GLU A 448 13.50 -2.65 1.01
C GLU A 448 13.06 -2.54 2.48
N LEU A 449 14.03 -2.39 3.39
CA LEU A 449 13.74 -2.18 4.81
C LEU A 449 13.05 -0.84 5.04
N CYS A 450 13.52 0.21 4.35
CA CYS A 450 12.87 1.51 4.35
C CYS A 450 11.41 1.43 3.88
N LEU A 451 11.16 0.74 2.76
CA LEU A 451 9.80 0.57 2.22
C LEU A 451 8.87 -0.10 3.24
N SER A 452 9.35 -1.15 3.90
CA SER A 452 8.59 -1.82 4.94
C SER A 452 8.30 -0.95 6.15
N MET A 453 9.32 -0.26 6.69
CA MET A 453 9.15 0.62 7.86
C MET A 453 8.17 1.75 7.57
N ALA A 454 8.29 2.39 6.39
CA ALA A 454 7.37 3.44 5.99
C ALA A 454 5.94 2.92 5.76
N SER A 455 5.77 1.68 5.25
CA SER A 455 4.45 1.04 5.10
C SER A 455 3.79 0.78 6.46
N LYS A 456 4.55 0.31 7.43
CA LYS A 456 4.06 0.11 8.81
C LYS A 456 3.71 1.43 9.48
N ALA A 457 4.59 2.42 9.39
CA ALA A 457 4.32 3.75 9.93
C ALA A 457 3.02 4.36 9.34
N LYS A 458 2.78 4.18 8.03
CA LYS A 458 1.53 4.61 7.41
C LYS A 458 0.33 3.85 7.98
N ALA A 459 0.43 2.53 8.12
CA ALA A 459 -0.64 1.69 8.68
C ALA A 459 -0.96 2.06 10.14
N ASP A 460 0.06 2.40 10.94
CA ASP A 460 -0.11 2.84 12.32
C ASP A 460 -0.88 4.17 12.41
N VAL A 461 -0.70 5.07 11.44
CA VAL A 461 -1.51 6.29 11.34
C VAL A 461 -2.92 5.99 10.86
N ASP A 462 -3.06 5.11 9.86
CA ASP A 462 -4.36 4.78 9.27
C ASP A 462 -5.29 4.08 10.28
N ILE A 463 -4.74 3.32 11.26
CA ILE A 463 -5.54 2.77 12.35
C ILE A 463 -6.03 3.86 13.30
N VAL A 464 -5.19 4.84 13.64
CA VAL A 464 -5.62 5.98 14.48
C VAL A 464 -6.76 6.73 13.82
N LEU A 465 -6.65 7.00 12.52
CA LEU A 465 -7.74 7.61 11.74
C LEU A 465 -8.98 6.72 11.73
N GLY A 466 -8.81 5.41 11.53
CA GLY A 466 -9.91 4.46 11.36
C GLY A 466 -10.77 4.24 12.62
N VAL A 467 -10.24 4.55 13.80
CA VAL A 467 -10.97 4.45 15.08
C VAL A 467 -11.37 5.81 15.65
N PHE A 468 -10.90 6.88 15.01
CA PHE A 468 -11.14 8.23 15.48
C PHE A 468 -12.62 8.61 15.44
N GLY A 469 -13.18 9.05 16.58
CA GLY A 469 -14.56 9.48 16.69
C GLY A 469 -15.60 8.35 16.57
N VAL A 470 -15.14 7.10 16.47
CA VAL A 470 -15.99 5.92 16.38
C VAL A 470 -16.26 5.36 17.78
N ASP A 471 -17.52 5.00 18.06
CA ASP A 471 -17.90 4.33 19.29
C ASP A 471 -17.22 2.94 19.39
N GLU A 472 -16.71 2.59 20.58
CA GLU A 472 -16.01 1.32 20.80
C GLU A 472 -16.85 0.09 20.42
N GLY A 473 -18.17 0.16 20.56
CA GLY A 473 -19.10 -0.90 20.13
C GLY A 473 -19.09 -1.17 18.63
N GLN A 474 -18.55 -0.25 17.81
CA GLN A 474 -18.45 -0.39 16.37
C GLN A 474 -17.10 -0.99 15.90
N TYR A 475 -16.08 -1.08 16.77
CA TYR A 475 -14.75 -1.55 16.37
C TYR A 475 -14.77 -2.97 15.79
N ARG A 476 -15.63 -3.85 16.31
CA ARG A 476 -15.82 -5.20 15.73
C ARG A 476 -16.34 -5.15 14.30
N ASN A 477 -17.34 -4.35 14.05
CA ASN A 477 -17.92 -4.21 12.70
C ASN A 477 -16.89 -3.63 11.70
N ILE A 478 -16.07 -2.67 12.16
CA ILE A 478 -14.99 -2.09 11.35
C ILE A 478 -13.93 -3.15 11.03
N ALA A 479 -13.51 -3.94 12.02
CA ALA A 479 -12.53 -4.99 11.83
C ALA A 479 -13.03 -6.08 10.87
N GLU A 480 -14.28 -6.51 10.99
CA GLU A 480 -14.87 -7.52 10.11
C GLU A 480 -14.95 -7.02 8.66
N ARG A 481 -15.41 -5.77 8.44
CA ARG A 481 -15.42 -5.15 7.09
C ARG A 481 -14.01 -5.03 6.52
N LYS A 482 -13.06 -4.58 7.33
CA LYS A 482 -11.67 -4.43 6.89
C LYS A 482 -11.05 -5.77 6.52
N LEU A 483 -11.29 -6.82 7.31
CA LEU A 483 -10.86 -8.18 6.99
C LEU A 483 -11.48 -8.70 5.68
N GLU A 484 -12.75 -8.37 5.40
CA GLU A 484 -13.38 -8.73 4.12
C GLU A 484 -12.70 -8.01 2.94
N ILE A 485 -12.41 -6.71 3.07
CA ILE A 485 -11.70 -5.94 2.04
C ILE A 485 -10.31 -6.52 1.80
N VAL A 486 -9.55 -6.81 2.87
CA VAL A 486 -8.23 -7.45 2.79
C VAL A 486 -8.32 -8.81 2.09
N LYS A 487 -9.31 -9.64 2.45
CA LYS A 487 -9.56 -10.95 1.80
C LYS A 487 -9.76 -10.79 0.30
N ASN A 488 -10.63 -9.87 -0.09
CA ASN A 488 -10.96 -9.62 -1.49
C ASN A 488 -9.74 -9.10 -2.27
N ASP A 489 -8.95 -8.23 -1.66
CA ASP A 489 -7.74 -7.69 -2.27
C ASP A 489 -6.68 -8.78 -2.50
N ILE A 490 -6.42 -9.63 -1.50
CA ILE A 490 -5.51 -10.78 -1.63
C ILE A 490 -6.01 -11.74 -2.72
N ALA A 491 -7.31 -12.05 -2.77
CA ALA A 491 -7.89 -12.91 -3.79
C ALA A 491 -7.70 -12.30 -5.20
N ARG A 492 -7.88 -10.99 -5.35
CA ARG A 492 -7.67 -10.25 -6.59
C ARG A 492 -6.22 -10.34 -7.06
N GLN A 493 -5.25 -10.13 -6.17
CA GLN A 493 -3.82 -10.23 -6.49
C GLN A 493 -3.41 -11.67 -6.82
N SER A 494 -3.91 -12.66 -6.07
CA SER A 494 -3.69 -14.08 -6.36
C SER A 494 -4.19 -14.46 -7.74
N ALA A 495 -5.36 -13.96 -8.15
CA ALA A 495 -5.92 -14.17 -9.49
C ALA A 495 -5.04 -13.54 -10.60
N LYS A 496 -4.29 -12.46 -10.29
CA LYS A 496 -3.28 -11.87 -11.18
C LYS A 496 -1.97 -12.67 -11.21
N GLY A 497 -1.82 -13.73 -10.41
CA GLY A 497 -0.59 -14.51 -10.27
C GLY A 497 0.48 -13.85 -9.37
N ILE A 498 0.06 -12.92 -8.52
CA ILE A 498 0.89 -12.27 -7.49
C ILE A 498 0.34 -12.73 -6.13
N PHE A 499 1.10 -13.56 -5.42
CA PHE A 499 0.69 -13.96 -4.09
C PHE A 499 1.40 -13.11 -3.02
N PRO A 500 0.67 -12.18 -2.34
CA PRO A 500 1.25 -11.31 -1.33
C PRO A 500 1.41 -12.05 -0.01
N ILE A 501 2.59 -12.62 0.25
CA ILE A 501 2.84 -13.45 1.44
C ILE A 501 2.69 -12.68 2.75
N LEU A 502 3.09 -11.40 2.77
CA LEU A 502 2.90 -10.52 3.94
C LEU A 502 1.43 -10.15 4.12
N GLY A 503 0.76 -9.76 3.03
CA GLY A 503 -0.66 -9.46 3.04
C GLY A 503 -1.48 -10.60 3.62
N TYR A 504 -1.28 -11.83 3.10
CA TYR A 504 -1.97 -13.01 3.60
C TYR A 504 -1.60 -13.36 5.04
N SER A 505 -0.31 -13.29 5.38
CA SER A 505 0.16 -13.62 6.73
C SER A 505 -0.46 -12.71 7.79
N TYR A 506 -0.46 -11.42 7.55
CA TYR A 506 -1.08 -10.46 8.46
C TYR A 506 -2.62 -10.58 8.48
N TYR A 507 -3.25 -10.87 7.35
CA TYR A 507 -4.69 -11.16 7.29
C TYR A 507 -5.06 -12.36 8.17
N GLU A 508 -4.34 -13.49 8.03
CA GLU A 508 -4.58 -14.69 8.83
C GLU A 508 -4.47 -14.41 10.33
N TYR A 509 -3.43 -13.65 10.72
CA TYR A 509 -3.21 -13.29 12.11
C TYR A 509 -4.27 -12.31 12.63
N ALA A 510 -4.59 -11.28 11.87
CA ALA A 510 -5.67 -10.33 12.21
C ALA A 510 -7.01 -11.06 12.44
N ASN A 511 -7.36 -11.99 11.52
CA ASN A 511 -8.57 -12.78 11.64
C ASN A 511 -8.56 -13.72 12.87
N SER A 512 -7.39 -14.19 13.29
CA SER A 512 -7.26 -15.00 14.53
C SER A 512 -7.45 -14.19 15.82
N LEU A 513 -7.22 -12.88 15.77
CA LEU A 513 -7.27 -11.96 16.92
C LEU A 513 -8.62 -11.25 17.07
N LYS A 514 -9.48 -11.24 16.06
CA LYS A 514 -10.71 -10.43 16.02
C LYS A 514 -11.66 -10.60 17.21
N ASP A 515 -11.67 -11.77 17.86
CA ASP A 515 -12.52 -12.07 18.99
C ASP A 515 -11.85 -11.87 20.35
N SER A 516 -10.52 -11.81 20.38
CA SER A 516 -9.72 -11.73 21.62
C SER A 516 -8.99 -10.41 21.80
N ASP A 517 -8.58 -9.76 20.70
CA ASP A 517 -7.83 -8.50 20.70
C ASP A 517 -8.16 -7.69 19.44
N ILE A 518 -9.23 -6.91 19.53
CA ILE A 518 -9.78 -6.18 18.39
C ILE A 518 -8.83 -5.10 17.85
N PHE A 519 -8.05 -4.44 18.73
CA PHE A 519 -7.09 -3.43 18.31
C PHE A 519 -5.93 -4.03 17.51
N SER A 520 -5.38 -5.14 17.98
CA SER A 520 -4.36 -5.87 17.20
C SER A 520 -4.94 -6.41 15.90
N SER A 521 -6.19 -6.87 15.87
CA SER A 521 -6.87 -7.29 14.64
C SER A 521 -6.95 -6.15 13.63
N LEU A 522 -7.36 -4.96 14.06
CA LEU A 522 -7.40 -3.76 13.21
C LEU A 522 -6.01 -3.38 12.68
N LEU A 523 -4.99 -3.38 13.56
CA LEU A 523 -3.61 -3.06 13.21
C LEU A 523 -3.05 -4.03 12.16
N TYR A 524 -3.17 -5.33 12.39
CA TYR A 524 -2.67 -6.32 11.42
C TYR A 524 -3.47 -6.33 10.12
N SER A 525 -4.73 -5.90 10.13
CA SER A 525 -5.50 -5.69 8.90
C SER A 525 -4.94 -4.53 8.07
N GLU A 526 -4.50 -3.44 8.71
CA GLU A 526 -3.81 -2.34 8.00
C GLU A 526 -2.45 -2.79 7.47
N TYR A 527 -1.66 -3.52 8.26
CA TYR A 527 -0.41 -4.10 7.76
C TYR A 527 -0.64 -5.03 6.57
N ALA A 528 -1.74 -5.80 6.58
CA ALA A 528 -2.09 -6.65 5.45
C ALA A 528 -2.36 -5.85 4.18
N LEU A 529 -3.08 -4.71 4.27
CA LEU A 529 -3.33 -3.84 3.13
C LEU A 529 -2.04 -3.14 2.66
N GLU A 530 -1.28 -2.53 3.56
CA GLU A 530 -0.13 -1.71 3.18
C GLU A 530 1.06 -2.53 2.66
N LEU A 531 1.30 -3.70 3.23
CA LEU A 531 2.41 -4.59 2.83
C LEU A 531 1.97 -5.63 1.79
N GLY A 532 0.67 -5.89 1.67
CA GLY A 532 0.14 -6.78 0.64
C GLY A 532 0.02 -6.13 -0.73
N ASN A 533 0.09 -4.81 -0.84
CA ASN A 533 -0.05 -4.04 -2.09
C ASN A 533 1.25 -3.37 -2.55
N LEU A 534 2.40 -3.97 -2.27
CA LEU A 534 3.69 -3.40 -2.68
C LEU A 534 3.90 -3.45 -4.20
N ASP A 535 3.23 -4.35 -4.90
CA ASP A 535 3.31 -4.50 -6.36
C ASP A 535 2.96 -3.23 -7.13
N ILE A 536 2.09 -2.36 -6.61
CA ILE A 536 1.71 -1.08 -7.24
C ILE A 536 2.89 -0.13 -7.52
N TYR A 537 4.03 -0.33 -6.85
CA TYR A 537 5.25 0.47 -7.04
C TYR A 537 6.18 -0.10 -8.11
N PHE A 538 5.91 -1.30 -8.64
CA PHE A 538 6.83 -2.04 -9.48
C PHE A 538 6.17 -2.43 -10.80
N LYS A 539 6.96 -2.36 -11.89
CA LYS A 539 6.50 -2.80 -13.22
C LYS A 539 6.78 -4.27 -13.41
N GLU A 540 5.78 -4.99 -13.93
CA GLU A 540 5.95 -6.38 -14.38
C GLU A 540 6.92 -6.42 -15.57
N VAL A 541 7.86 -7.37 -15.54
CA VAL A 541 8.78 -7.63 -16.66
C VAL A 541 8.14 -8.67 -17.57
N ASP A 542 7.55 -8.22 -18.67
CA ASP A 542 7.01 -9.10 -19.70
C ASP A 542 8.15 -9.74 -20.51
N ASN A 543 8.51 -10.98 -20.17
CA ASN A 543 9.54 -11.75 -20.88
C ASN A 543 9.17 -12.08 -22.34
N ASN A 544 7.92 -11.89 -22.75
CA ASN A 544 7.44 -12.13 -24.11
C ASN A 544 7.59 -10.93 -25.05
N LYS A 545 7.90 -9.74 -24.55
CA LYS A 545 8.13 -8.53 -25.38
C LYS A 545 9.56 -8.47 -25.96
N LYS A 546 10.15 -9.58 -26.44
CA LYS A 546 11.34 -9.54 -27.31
C LYS A 546 11.03 -9.25 -28.79
N ASN A 547 9.83 -8.95 -29.14
CA ASN A 547 9.51 -8.43 -30.46
C ASN A 547 9.47 -6.91 -30.39
N LEU A 548 10.32 -6.25 -31.21
CA LEU A 548 10.13 -4.84 -31.55
C LEU A 548 8.66 -4.65 -31.91
N ASP A 549 7.86 -4.17 -31.00
CA ASP A 549 6.51 -3.72 -31.30
C ASP A 549 6.64 -2.40 -32.06
N ILE A 550 7.03 -2.54 -33.32
CA ILE A 550 6.89 -1.43 -34.28
C ILE A 550 5.38 -1.23 -34.32
N ASP A 551 4.92 -0.14 -33.69
CA ASP A 551 3.52 0.24 -33.70
C ASP A 551 3.00 0.08 -35.14
N LYS A 552 2.10 -0.89 -35.33
CA LYS A 552 1.54 -1.22 -36.65
C LYS A 552 0.97 0.03 -37.36
N LYS A 553 0.56 1.03 -36.56
CA LYS A 553 0.14 2.35 -37.07
C LYS A 553 1.33 3.16 -37.62
N ILE A 554 2.45 3.19 -36.89
CA ILE A 554 3.67 3.89 -37.34
C ILE A 554 4.25 3.20 -38.58
N LEU A 555 4.29 1.86 -38.59
CA LEU A 555 4.70 1.10 -39.77
C LEU A 555 3.76 1.34 -40.96
N GLY A 556 2.44 1.39 -40.71
CA GLY A 556 1.44 1.71 -41.73
C GLY A 556 1.62 3.11 -42.29
N ILE A 557 1.86 4.12 -41.45
CA ILE A 557 2.12 5.52 -41.87
C ILE A 557 3.44 5.61 -42.66
N PHE A 558 4.48 4.91 -42.19
CA PHE A 558 5.78 4.87 -42.91
C PHE A 558 5.63 4.22 -44.29
N LEU A 559 4.95 3.07 -44.39
CA LEU A 559 4.71 2.38 -45.67
C LEU A 559 3.84 3.23 -46.60
N ALA A 560 2.81 3.90 -46.11
CA ALA A 560 2.00 4.83 -46.86
C ALA A 560 2.84 6.02 -47.39
N GLY A 561 3.71 6.60 -46.58
CA GLY A 561 4.66 7.65 -46.97
C GLY A 561 5.62 7.22 -48.07
N VAL A 562 6.18 5.99 -47.95
CA VAL A 562 7.06 5.39 -48.97
C VAL A 562 6.29 5.21 -50.30
N LEU A 563 5.07 4.69 -50.27
CA LEU A 563 4.24 4.51 -51.48
C LEU A 563 3.91 5.83 -52.15
N VAL A 564 3.57 6.87 -51.39
CA VAL A 564 3.35 8.22 -51.91
C VAL A 564 4.63 8.79 -52.52
N GLY A 565 5.78 8.58 -51.89
CA GLY A 565 7.09 8.99 -52.39
C GLY A 565 7.45 8.32 -53.75
N ILE A 566 7.22 7.00 -53.85
CA ILE A 566 7.45 6.23 -55.10
C ILE A 566 6.50 6.71 -56.20
N ALA A 567 5.23 6.94 -55.88
CA ALA A 567 4.27 7.45 -56.87
C ALA A 567 4.65 8.84 -57.38
N ALA A 568 5.08 9.74 -56.49
CA ALA A 568 5.55 11.07 -56.87
C ALA A 568 6.83 11.03 -57.74
N ALA A 569 7.80 10.20 -57.39
CA ALA A 569 9.03 9.98 -58.14
C ALA A 569 8.72 9.41 -59.54
N SER A 570 7.82 8.43 -59.65
CA SER A 570 7.38 7.84 -60.91
C SER A 570 6.72 8.87 -61.85
N LEU A 571 5.93 9.78 -61.29
CA LEU A 571 5.29 10.86 -62.04
C LEU A 571 6.31 11.89 -62.53
N ILE A 572 7.33 12.20 -61.76
CA ILE A 572 8.43 13.11 -62.16
C ILE A 572 9.25 12.49 -63.28
N ILE A 573 9.63 11.22 -63.19
CA ILE A 573 10.40 10.48 -64.19
C ILE A 573 9.59 10.37 -65.50
N LYS A 574 8.30 10.12 -65.45
CA LYS A 574 7.42 10.05 -66.61
C LYS A 574 7.31 11.42 -67.35
N ARG A 575 7.41 12.48 -66.55
CA ARG A 575 7.32 13.85 -67.07
C ARG A 575 8.64 14.33 -67.77
N THR A 576 9.79 13.96 -67.21
CA THR A 576 11.11 14.25 -67.77
C THR A 576 11.33 13.47 -69.07
N LYS A 577 10.79 12.21 -69.20
CA LYS A 577 10.83 11.46 -70.45
C LYS A 577 9.94 12.05 -71.56
N ASN A 578 8.85 12.75 -71.21
CA ASN A 578 7.96 13.40 -72.21
C ASN A 578 8.42 14.81 -72.59
N THR A 579 9.43 15.39 -71.99
CA THR A 579 9.99 16.72 -72.33
C THR A 579 11.31 16.65 -73.08
N ASP A 580 11.78 15.45 -73.47
CA ASP A 580 13.00 15.31 -74.28
C ASP A 580 12.68 15.57 -75.80
N PRO A 581 13.13 16.68 -76.34
CA PRO A 581 12.76 17.07 -77.72
C PRO A 581 13.43 16.21 -78.82
N LYS A 582 14.31 15.27 -78.48
CA LYS A 582 15.06 14.43 -79.41
C LYS A 582 14.33 13.19 -79.93
N ARG A 583 13.06 12.95 -79.54
CA ARG A 583 12.27 11.79 -80.03
C ARG A 583 11.16 12.12 -81.04
N ARG A 584 11.23 13.30 -81.62
CA ARG A 584 10.43 13.63 -82.84
C ARG A 584 11.36 13.85 -84.03
N ARG A 585 11.87 12.76 -84.57
CA ARG A 585 12.28 12.57 -85.94
C ARG A 585 12.13 11.14 -86.37
#